data_ab4c560f826f7a8275cd64a6f28a4af2
#
_entry.id   ab4c560f826f7a8275cd64a6f28a4af2
#
_cell.length_a   1.000
_cell.length_b   1.000
_cell.length_c   1.000
_cell.angle_alpha   90.00
_cell.angle_beta   90.00
_cell.angle_gamma   90.00
#
_symmetry.space_group_name_H-M   'P 1'
#
loop_
_entity.id
_entity.type
_entity.pdbx_description
1 polymer ?
#
loop_
_entity_poly.entity_id
_entity_poly.type
_entity_poly.pdbx_seq_one_letter_code
_entity_poly.pdbx_strand_id
1 'polypeptide(L)'
;MDLAALRVFRAVAEEGSVTRAAERLHTVQSNVTTRIRQLEELLNIALFDRINRRLVITPAGRLLLDYAERLLVLAEEAREAIRAFDTPKGLLRLGSMETTAAARLPLLLAAFRRRYPEVDLRLQAAPTQQLLQDVLHHRIDLALVAAPVHHPELAVAVAVIEELVLVSAADHPTVADPRQLDTVSICTFREGCSYRQRLIDWLRGTGITVSRINEFGAFEAIIGCVAAGMGFSLLPRSVLDSHLVAGTIRAHPTPPAVARTETLLVWRHDRSRHPARDAFTALLREKLHG
;
A
#
# COMPACT_ATOMS: atom_id res chain seq x y z
N MET A 1 -12.22 27.74 -9.28
CA MET A 1 -12.08 26.57 -8.37
C MET A 1 -10.91 26.84 -7.45
N ASP A 2 -11.09 26.82 -6.13
CA ASP A 2 -10.03 27.03 -5.15
C ASP A 2 -9.93 25.83 -4.20
N LEU A 3 -8.83 25.76 -3.41
CA LEU A 3 -8.59 24.67 -2.50
C LEU A 3 -9.64 24.57 -1.36
N ALA A 4 -10.27 25.69 -1.00
CA ALA A 4 -11.31 25.68 0.01
C ALA A 4 -12.58 25.01 -0.51
N ALA A 5 -12.95 25.28 -1.77
CA ALA A 5 -14.06 24.62 -2.44
C ALA A 5 -13.81 23.10 -2.57
N LEU A 6 -12.58 22.70 -2.93
CA LEU A 6 -12.21 21.29 -3.02
C LEU A 6 -12.23 20.58 -1.66
N ARG A 7 -11.83 21.23 -0.55
CA ARG A 7 -11.96 20.68 0.80
C ARG A 7 -13.41 20.44 1.16
N VAL A 8 -14.27 21.39 0.88
CA VAL A 8 -15.72 21.26 1.14
C VAL A 8 -16.30 20.11 0.30
N PHE A 9 -15.98 20.07 -0.98
CA PHE A 9 -16.43 19.02 -1.90
C PHE A 9 -16.01 17.62 -1.40
N ARG A 10 -14.73 17.44 -1.07
CA ARG A 10 -14.22 16.17 -0.52
C ARG A 10 -14.95 15.76 0.76
N ALA A 11 -15.12 16.68 1.71
CA ALA A 11 -15.82 16.39 2.96
C ALA A 11 -17.26 15.93 2.70
N VAL A 12 -17.99 16.56 1.76
CA VAL A 12 -19.35 16.16 1.38
C VAL A 12 -19.35 14.78 0.71
N ALA A 13 -18.36 14.48 -0.15
CA ALA A 13 -18.23 13.19 -0.81
C ALA A 13 -17.97 12.05 0.18
N GLU A 14 -17.07 12.25 1.13
CA GLU A 14 -16.72 11.28 2.18
C GLU A 14 -17.88 11.04 3.17
N GLU A 15 -18.56 12.11 3.60
CA GLU A 15 -19.65 12.03 4.57
C GLU A 15 -21.00 11.61 3.97
N GLY A 16 -21.20 11.79 2.66
CA GLY A 16 -22.50 11.59 1.99
C GLY A 16 -23.61 12.47 2.57
N SER A 17 -23.24 13.55 3.27
CA SER A 17 -24.17 14.45 3.98
C SER A 17 -23.57 15.84 4.14
N VAL A 18 -24.33 16.85 3.68
CA VAL A 18 -23.95 18.26 3.83
C VAL A 18 -23.86 18.66 5.32
N THR A 19 -24.76 18.15 6.14
CA THR A 19 -24.80 18.45 7.60
C THR A 19 -23.54 17.91 8.28
N ARG A 20 -23.21 16.64 8.08
CA ARG A 20 -21.99 16.03 8.67
C ARG A 20 -20.71 16.66 8.14
N ALA A 21 -20.68 17.01 6.86
CA ALA A 21 -19.56 17.75 6.29
C ALA A 21 -19.38 19.14 6.93
N ALA A 22 -20.49 19.84 7.22
CA ALA A 22 -20.44 21.13 7.91
C ALA A 22 -19.92 21.00 9.35
N GLU A 23 -20.35 19.99 10.09
CA GLU A 23 -19.85 19.66 11.44
C GLU A 23 -18.34 19.37 11.40
N ARG A 24 -17.90 18.48 10.50
CA ARG A 24 -16.49 18.13 10.32
C ARG A 24 -15.60 19.32 9.95
N LEU A 25 -16.14 20.26 9.16
CA LEU A 25 -15.42 21.47 8.73
C LEU A 25 -15.59 22.65 9.69
N HIS A 26 -16.27 22.47 10.80
CA HIS A 26 -16.57 23.52 11.79
C HIS A 26 -17.21 24.76 11.13
N THR A 27 -18.20 24.55 10.27
CA THR A 27 -18.92 25.60 9.53
C THR A 27 -20.43 25.37 9.54
N VAL A 28 -21.18 26.28 8.94
CA VAL A 28 -22.63 26.14 8.84
C VAL A 28 -23.03 25.44 7.52
N GLN A 29 -24.12 24.69 7.55
CA GLN A 29 -24.63 23.92 6.41
C GLN A 29 -24.89 24.78 5.16
N SER A 30 -25.36 26.03 5.33
CA SER A 30 -25.59 26.97 4.23
C SER A 30 -24.30 27.31 3.48
N ASN A 31 -23.18 27.46 4.18
CA ASN A 31 -21.88 27.71 3.58
C ASN A 31 -21.42 26.51 2.73
N VAL A 32 -21.56 25.28 3.24
CA VAL A 32 -21.23 24.06 2.48
C VAL A 32 -22.08 23.96 1.23
N THR A 33 -23.41 24.15 1.36
CA THR A 33 -24.34 24.10 0.21
C THR A 33 -24.00 25.15 -0.87
N THR A 34 -23.71 26.37 -0.46
CA THR A 34 -23.33 27.46 -1.37
C THR A 34 -22.06 27.16 -2.12
N ARG A 35 -21.04 26.63 -1.41
CA ARG A 35 -19.75 26.27 -2.00
C ARG A 35 -19.86 25.12 -3.02
N ILE A 36 -20.65 24.09 -2.71
CA ILE A 36 -20.90 22.99 -3.65
C ILE A 36 -21.59 23.53 -4.90
N ARG A 37 -22.66 24.32 -4.73
CA ARG A 37 -23.38 24.88 -5.85
C ARG A 37 -22.47 25.77 -6.73
N GLN A 38 -21.67 26.64 -6.14
CA GLN A 38 -20.71 27.49 -6.89
C GLN A 38 -19.68 26.65 -7.66
N LEU A 39 -19.25 25.50 -7.10
CA LEU A 39 -18.34 24.59 -7.76
C LEU A 39 -18.99 23.89 -8.94
N GLU A 40 -20.25 23.44 -8.81
CA GLU A 40 -21.04 22.83 -9.87
C GLU A 40 -21.34 23.85 -10.99
N GLU A 41 -21.70 25.07 -10.62
CA GLU A 41 -21.90 26.18 -11.56
C GLU A 41 -20.63 26.52 -12.36
N LEU A 42 -19.46 26.60 -11.66
CA LEU A 42 -18.16 26.85 -12.30
C LEU A 42 -17.77 25.75 -13.31
N LEU A 43 -18.07 24.49 -12.97
CA LEU A 43 -17.74 23.33 -13.81
C LEU A 43 -18.83 23.00 -14.82
N ASN A 44 -19.98 23.65 -14.71
CA ASN A 44 -21.20 23.43 -15.51
C ASN A 44 -21.62 21.94 -15.52
N ILE A 45 -21.48 21.26 -14.38
CA ILE A 45 -21.83 19.86 -14.21
C ILE A 45 -22.23 19.56 -12.75
N ALA A 46 -23.22 18.69 -12.55
CA ALA A 46 -23.61 18.22 -11.24
C ALA A 46 -22.55 17.22 -10.69
N LEU A 47 -22.10 17.46 -9.48
CA LEU A 47 -21.15 16.59 -8.77
C LEU A 47 -21.87 15.64 -7.80
N PHE A 48 -23.08 15.99 -7.40
CA PHE A 48 -23.94 15.19 -6.53
C PHE A 48 -25.36 15.10 -7.08
N ASP A 49 -25.97 13.93 -6.92
CA ASP A 49 -27.38 13.67 -7.15
C ASP A 49 -28.11 13.49 -5.81
N ARG A 50 -29.41 13.80 -5.79
CA ARG A 50 -30.29 13.49 -4.66
C ARG A 50 -31.17 12.30 -5.01
N ILE A 51 -30.77 11.12 -4.55
CA ILE A 51 -31.53 9.87 -4.76
C ILE A 51 -32.12 9.43 -3.41
N ASN A 52 -33.44 9.28 -3.35
CA ASN A 52 -34.15 8.84 -2.14
C ASN A 52 -33.77 9.61 -0.87
N ARG A 53 -33.70 10.94 -0.97
CA ARG A 53 -33.26 11.88 0.08
C ARG A 53 -31.79 11.71 0.53
N ARG A 54 -30.99 10.89 -0.17
CA ARG A 54 -29.55 10.74 0.08
C ARG A 54 -28.76 11.51 -0.99
N LEU A 55 -27.64 12.06 -0.54
CA LEU A 55 -26.69 12.69 -1.44
C LEU A 55 -25.76 11.62 -1.99
N VAL A 56 -25.71 11.46 -3.30
CA VAL A 56 -24.91 10.45 -3.99
C VAL A 56 -23.99 11.16 -4.97
N ILE A 57 -22.70 10.82 -4.93
CA ILE A 57 -21.71 11.38 -5.83
C ILE A 57 -21.92 10.87 -7.27
N THR A 58 -21.91 11.78 -8.25
CA THR A 58 -22.02 11.46 -9.68
C THR A 58 -20.74 10.86 -10.25
N PRO A 59 -20.75 10.29 -11.46
CA PRO A 59 -19.50 9.90 -12.16
C PRO A 59 -18.51 11.07 -12.32
N ALA A 60 -18.99 12.28 -12.65
CA ALA A 60 -18.18 13.49 -12.72
C ALA A 60 -17.63 13.90 -11.35
N GLY A 61 -18.45 13.74 -10.28
CA GLY A 61 -18.02 13.95 -8.91
C GLY A 61 -16.90 12.98 -8.51
N ARG A 62 -16.98 11.70 -8.84
CA ARG A 62 -15.90 10.73 -8.57
C ARG A 62 -14.60 11.12 -9.27
N LEU A 63 -14.67 11.50 -10.53
CA LEU A 63 -13.50 11.99 -11.26
C LEU A 63 -12.90 13.23 -10.60
N LEU A 64 -13.74 14.20 -10.21
CA LEU A 64 -13.26 15.39 -9.49
C LEU A 64 -12.68 15.03 -8.13
N LEU A 65 -13.20 14.01 -7.44
CA LEU A 65 -12.69 13.61 -6.12
C LEU A 65 -11.24 13.16 -6.20
N ASP A 66 -10.88 12.34 -7.18
CA ASP A 66 -9.50 11.91 -7.41
C ASP A 66 -8.56 13.09 -7.65
N TYR A 67 -8.99 14.07 -8.45
CA TYR A 67 -8.19 15.28 -8.68
C TYR A 67 -8.15 16.19 -7.45
N ALA A 68 -9.25 16.33 -6.71
CA ALA A 68 -9.32 17.14 -5.51
C ALA A 68 -8.40 16.63 -4.42
N GLU A 69 -8.35 15.32 -4.20
CA GLU A 69 -7.42 14.67 -3.26
C GLU A 69 -5.97 15.00 -3.61
N ARG A 70 -5.60 14.83 -4.89
CA ARG A 70 -4.24 15.12 -5.39
C ARG A 70 -3.85 16.60 -5.21
N LEU A 71 -4.74 17.52 -5.54
CA LEU A 71 -4.50 18.95 -5.41
C LEU A 71 -4.38 19.40 -3.96
N LEU A 72 -5.20 18.85 -3.06
CA LEU A 72 -5.15 19.17 -1.64
C LEU A 72 -3.86 18.66 -1.00
N VAL A 73 -3.43 17.45 -1.36
CA VAL A 73 -2.16 16.89 -0.90
C VAL A 73 -0.98 17.73 -1.40
N LEU A 74 -0.94 18.03 -2.69
CA LEU A 74 0.14 18.83 -3.29
C LEU A 74 0.24 20.24 -2.67
N ALA A 75 -0.89 20.85 -2.36
CA ALA A 75 -0.90 22.16 -1.70
C ALA A 75 -0.35 22.09 -0.27
N GLU A 76 -0.56 21.00 0.46
CA GLU A 76 0.02 20.82 1.79
C GLU A 76 1.52 20.51 1.71
N GLU A 77 1.94 19.66 0.77
CA GLU A 77 3.34 19.40 0.46
C GLU A 77 4.11 20.69 0.16
N ALA A 78 3.55 21.57 -0.67
CA ALA A 78 4.17 22.87 -0.98
C ALA A 78 4.37 23.73 0.27
N ARG A 79 3.38 23.76 1.18
CA ARG A 79 3.51 24.52 2.44
C ARG A 79 4.58 23.91 3.35
N GLU A 80 4.62 22.59 3.46
CA GLU A 80 5.61 21.90 4.28
C GLU A 80 7.01 22.02 3.70
N ALA A 81 7.18 21.90 2.39
CA ALA A 81 8.45 22.08 1.72
C ALA A 81 9.04 23.49 1.96
N ILE A 82 8.20 24.52 1.93
CA ILE A 82 8.61 25.90 2.23
C ILE A 82 9.00 26.07 3.71
N ARG A 83 8.26 25.43 4.63
CA ARG A 83 8.57 25.49 6.07
C ARG A 83 9.81 24.69 6.47
N ALA A 84 10.12 23.66 5.70
CA ALA A 84 11.15 22.67 6.01
C ALA A 84 12.36 22.73 5.08
N PHE A 85 12.66 23.90 4.50
CA PHE A 85 13.53 24.05 3.33
C PHE A 85 14.86 23.27 3.38
N ASP A 86 15.40 22.92 4.57
CA ASP A 86 16.61 22.09 4.71
C ASP A 86 16.58 21.09 5.89
N THR A 87 15.50 20.98 6.64
CA THR A 87 15.44 20.10 7.81
C THR A 87 14.32 19.06 7.66
N PRO A 88 14.60 17.74 7.82
CA PRO A 88 13.57 16.73 7.83
C PRO A 88 12.58 16.92 8.98
N LYS A 89 11.38 17.41 8.69
CA LYS A 89 10.27 17.63 9.63
C LYS A 89 8.93 17.55 8.92
N GLY A 90 7.84 17.58 9.67
CA GLY A 90 6.48 17.47 9.14
C GLY A 90 6.05 16.03 8.90
N LEU A 91 4.99 15.85 8.13
CA LEU A 91 4.36 14.54 7.89
C LEU A 91 5.10 13.75 6.81
N LEU A 92 5.39 12.48 7.11
CA LEU A 92 5.88 11.48 6.14
C LEU A 92 4.92 10.28 6.14
N ARG A 93 4.26 10.06 5.01
CA ARG A 93 3.31 8.95 4.81
C ARG A 93 4.04 7.81 4.08
N LEU A 94 4.27 6.71 4.78
CA LEU A 94 4.96 5.52 4.27
C LEU A 94 3.95 4.39 4.05
N GLY A 95 3.93 3.83 2.86
CA GLY A 95 3.26 2.58 2.55
C GLY A 95 4.22 1.39 2.59
N SER A 96 3.75 0.21 2.95
CA SER A 96 4.56 -1.01 2.86
C SER A 96 3.69 -2.23 2.66
N MET A 97 4.23 -3.22 1.96
CA MET A 97 3.67 -4.56 2.03
C MET A 97 3.75 -5.07 3.47
N GLU A 98 2.79 -5.88 3.89
CA GLU A 98 2.68 -6.36 5.27
C GLU A 98 3.92 -7.14 5.72
N THR A 99 4.41 -8.06 4.91
CA THR A 99 5.61 -8.85 5.21
C THR A 99 6.86 -7.98 5.35
N THR A 100 7.01 -6.97 4.49
CA THR A 100 8.12 -6.00 4.58
C THR A 100 7.97 -5.12 5.83
N ALA A 101 6.73 -4.70 6.15
CA ALA A 101 6.45 -3.95 7.36
C ALA A 101 6.82 -4.75 8.63
N ALA A 102 6.52 -6.04 8.66
CA ALA A 102 6.82 -6.90 9.79
C ALA A 102 8.33 -7.20 9.93
N ALA A 103 9.00 -7.58 8.83
CA ALA A 103 10.38 -8.05 8.88
C ALA A 103 11.43 -6.92 8.89
N ARG A 104 11.18 -5.82 8.19
CA ARG A 104 12.23 -4.83 7.86
C ARG A 104 12.04 -3.48 8.52
N LEU A 105 10.78 -3.04 8.68
CA LEU A 105 10.53 -1.68 9.13
C LEU A 105 10.76 -1.41 10.62
N PRO A 106 10.54 -2.31 11.59
CA PRO A 106 10.57 -1.94 13.00
C PRO A 106 11.88 -1.28 13.43
N LEU A 107 13.03 -1.88 13.10
CA LEU A 107 14.34 -1.32 13.45
C LEU A 107 14.67 -0.05 12.66
N LEU A 108 14.28 0.01 11.39
CA LEU A 108 14.47 1.18 10.54
C LEU A 108 13.65 2.39 11.06
N LEU A 109 12.39 2.16 11.40
CA LEU A 109 11.50 3.19 11.94
C LEU A 109 11.97 3.71 13.30
N ALA A 110 12.44 2.79 14.16
CA ALA A 110 13.03 3.18 15.44
C ALA A 110 14.29 4.06 15.26
N ALA A 111 15.16 3.71 14.31
CA ALA A 111 16.35 4.49 13.99
C ALA A 111 15.97 5.86 13.37
N PHE A 112 14.99 5.87 12.45
CA PHE A 112 14.51 7.07 11.81
C PHE A 112 13.91 8.06 12.82
N ARG A 113 13.03 7.58 13.70
CA ARG A 113 12.41 8.41 14.74
C ARG A 113 13.43 9.03 15.71
N ARG A 114 14.49 8.28 16.06
CA ARG A 114 15.57 8.83 16.91
C ARG A 114 16.37 9.93 16.21
N ARG A 115 16.62 9.77 14.91
CA ARG A 115 17.44 10.70 14.15
C ARG A 115 16.67 11.95 13.70
N TYR A 116 15.34 11.81 13.47
CA TYR A 116 14.47 12.86 12.97
C TYR A 116 13.16 12.94 13.81
N PRO A 117 13.25 13.40 15.06
CA PRO A 117 12.11 13.41 15.99
C PRO A 117 10.98 14.37 15.57
N GLU A 118 11.26 15.37 14.73
CA GLU A 118 10.26 16.31 14.21
C GLU A 118 9.47 15.78 13.00
N VAL A 119 9.76 14.57 12.54
CA VAL A 119 8.98 13.93 11.46
C VAL A 119 7.84 13.12 12.08
N ASP A 120 6.59 13.50 11.76
CA ASP A 120 5.40 12.69 12.03
C ASP A 120 5.30 11.58 10.97
N LEU A 121 5.75 10.38 11.32
CA LEU A 121 5.76 9.25 10.39
C LEU A 121 4.47 8.45 10.55
N ARG A 122 3.71 8.31 9.46
CA ARG A 122 2.52 7.47 9.36
C ARG A 122 2.78 6.30 8.45
N LEU A 123 2.51 5.09 8.95
CA LEU A 123 2.68 3.85 8.21
C LEU A 123 1.32 3.24 7.90
N GLN A 124 1.13 2.80 6.65
CA GLN A 124 0.03 1.93 6.26
C GLN A 124 0.54 0.67 5.58
N ALA A 125 -0.10 -0.47 5.86
CA ALA A 125 0.16 -1.72 5.16
C ALA A 125 -0.94 -1.97 4.12
N ALA A 126 -0.54 -2.34 2.89
CA ALA A 126 -1.47 -2.65 1.81
C ALA A 126 -0.78 -3.52 0.73
N PRO A 127 -1.54 -4.17 -0.18
CA PRO A 127 -0.97 -4.85 -1.34
C PRO A 127 -0.23 -3.89 -2.28
N THR A 128 0.75 -4.42 -3.03
CA THR A 128 1.57 -3.66 -3.99
C THR A 128 0.74 -2.77 -4.91
N GLN A 129 -0.32 -3.31 -5.51
CA GLN A 129 -1.15 -2.55 -6.44
C GLN A 129 -1.83 -1.34 -5.79
N GLN A 130 -2.36 -1.52 -4.58
CA GLN A 130 -2.97 -0.43 -3.81
C GLN A 130 -1.93 0.65 -3.45
N LEU A 131 -0.74 0.23 -2.99
CA LEU A 131 0.34 1.16 -2.64
C LEU A 131 0.82 1.99 -3.82
N LEU A 132 0.93 1.38 -5.02
CA LEU A 132 1.29 2.11 -6.23
C LEU A 132 0.24 3.17 -6.58
N GLN A 133 -1.06 2.84 -6.47
CA GLN A 133 -2.13 3.81 -6.67
C GLN A 133 -2.09 4.93 -5.61
N ASP A 134 -1.81 4.59 -4.35
CA ASP A 134 -1.74 5.59 -3.28
C ASP A 134 -0.55 6.55 -3.47
N VAL A 135 0.60 6.09 -4.00
CA VAL A 135 1.72 6.96 -4.38
C VAL A 135 1.34 7.85 -5.55
N LEU A 136 0.74 7.31 -6.62
CA LEU A 136 0.32 8.05 -7.80
C LEU A 136 -0.71 9.14 -7.48
N HIS A 137 -1.62 8.86 -6.53
CA HIS A 137 -2.65 9.81 -6.09
C HIS A 137 -2.22 10.69 -4.90
N HIS A 138 -0.95 10.72 -4.54
CA HIS A 138 -0.41 11.51 -3.41
C HIS A 138 -1.05 11.19 -2.04
N ARG A 139 -1.61 10.00 -1.86
CA ARG A 139 -2.12 9.55 -0.55
C ARG A 139 -0.98 9.16 0.38
N ILE A 140 0.11 8.63 -0.18
CA ILE A 140 1.37 8.35 0.51
C ILE A 140 2.55 8.94 -0.28
N ASP A 141 3.65 9.23 0.43
CA ASP A 141 4.81 9.91 -0.12
C ASP A 141 5.82 8.93 -0.74
N LEU A 142 5.89 7.72 -0.17
CA LEU A 142 6.73 6.62 -0.66
C LEU A 142 6.15 5.28 -0.21
N ALA A 143 6.53 4.21 -0.91
CA ALA A 143 6.09 2.86 -0.57
C ALA A 143 7.19 1.82 -0.80
N LEU A 144 7.16 0.76 0.02
CA LEU A 144 7.92 -0.47 -0.19
C LEU A 144 7.02 -1.52 -0.83
N VAL A 145 7.32 -1.89 -2.06
CA VAL A 145 6.49 -2.77 -2.91
C VAL A 145 7.32 -3.87 -3.55
N ALA A 146 6.70 -4.97 -3.96
CA ALA A 146 7.40 -6.01 -4.71
C ALA A 146 7.58 -5.61 -6.19
N ALA A 147 8.75 -5.94 -6.75
CA ALA A 147 9.03 -5.82 -8.17
C ALA A 147 8.17 -6.81 -9.02
N PRO A 148 7.96 -6.52 -10.33
CA PRO A 148 8.42 -5.35 -11.05
C PRO A 148 7.47 -4.15 -10.93
N VAL A 149 8.02 -2.95 -11.06
CA VAL A 149 7.25 -1.71 -11.15
C VAL A 149 7.67 -0.95 -12.40
N HIS A 150 6.72 -0.69 -13.28
CA HIS A 150 6.92 0.05 -14.52
C HIS A 150 5.86 1.14 -14.64
N HIS A 151 6.21 2.36 -14.26
CA HIS A 151 5.30 3.50 -14.41
C HIS A 151 6.12 4.78 -14.64
N PRO A 152 5.80 5.61 -15.65
CA PRO A 152 6.59 6.78 -16.03
C PRO A 152 6.64 7.87 -14.95
N GLU A 153 5.62 7.94 -14.09
CA GLU A 153 5.55 8.93 -13.00
C GLU A 153 6.20 8.44 -11.71
N LEU A 154 6.70 7.20 -11.65
CA LEU A 154 7.31 6.63 -10.44
C LEU A 154 8.83 6.54 -10.59
N ALA A 155 9.53 7.05 -9.60
CA ALA A 155 10.92 6.74 -9.35
C ALA A 155 11.01 5.48 -8.49
N VAL A 156 12.00 4.63 -8.76
CA VAL A 156 12.21 3.37 -8.06
C VAL A 156 13.66 3.22 -7.63
N ALA A 157 13.87 2.59 -6.48
CA ALA A 157 15.18 2.14 -6.02
C ALA A 157 15.03 0.77 -5.36
N VAL A 158 16.00 -0.12 -5.57
CA VAL A 158 16.04 -1.41 -4.87
C VAL A 158 16.27 -1.15 -3.38
N ALA A 159 15.35 -1.61 -2.54
CA ALA A 159 15.44 -1.53 -1.10
C ALA A 159 16.10 -2.79 -0.52
N VAL A 160 15.60 -3.97 -0.90
CA VAL A 160 16.13 -5.26 -0.43
C VAL A 160 15.81 -6.35 -1.44
N ILE A 161 16.65 -7.38 -1.49
CA ILE A 161 16.38 -8.61 -2.22
C ILE A 161 15.80 -9.62 -1.23
N GLU A 162 14.60 -10.13 -1.52
CA GLU A 162 13.94 -11.14 -0.70
C GLU A 162 14.05 -12.52 -1.36
N GLU A 163 14.20 -13.53 -0.52
CA GLU A 163 14.08 -14.94 -0.89
C GLU A 163 12.66 -15.42 -0.59
N LEU A 164 11.90 -15.77 -1.62
CA LEU A 164 10.58 -16.38 -1.47
C LEU A 164 10.71 -17.89 -1.40
N VAL A 165 10.03 -18.49 -0.44
CA VAL A 165 9.96 -19.94 -0.27
C VAL A 165 8.52 -20.41 -0.29
N LEU A 166 8.28 -21.59 -0.87
CA LEU A 166 6.99 -22.25 -0.76
C LEU A 166 6.88 -22.83 0.66
N VAL A 167 5.75 -22.64 1.33
CA VAL A 167 5.52 -23.15 2.69
C VAL A 167 4.29 -24.05 2.73
N SER A 168 4.39 -25.08 3.57
CA SER A 168 3.33 -26.05 3.89
C SER A 168 3.26 -26.32 5.40
N ALA A 169 2.31 -27.15 5.83
CA ALA A 169 2.33 -27.72 7.16
C ALA A 169 3.64 -28.49 7.41
N ALA A 170 4.06 -28.56 8.67
CA ALA A 170 5.35 -29.15 9.06
C ALA A 170 5.48 -30.66 8.73
N ASP A 171 4.35 -31.40 8.80
CA ASP A 171 4.27 -32.81 8.51
C ASP A 171 4.20 -33.13 7.01
N HIS A 172 3.96 -32.13 6.15
CA HIS A 172 3.93 -32.33 4.69
C HIS A 172 5.29 -32.82 4.19
N PRO A 173 5.35 -33.83 3.30
CA PRO A 173 6.60 -34.27 2.67
C PRO A 173 7.33 -33.13 1.98
N THR A 174 8.67 -33.21 1.90
CA THR A 174 9.44 -32.20 1.16
C THR A 174 9.06 -32.21 -0.31
N VAL A 175 8.67 -31.06 -0.82
CA VAL A 175 8.37 -30.83 -2.23
C VAL A 175 9.64 -30.34 -2.91
N ALA A 176 10.34 -31.24 -3.59
CA ALA A 176 11.55 -30.91 -4.35
C ALA A 176 11.20 -30.34 -5.72
N ASP A 177 10.13 -30.83 -6.32
CA ASP A 177 9.58 -30.38 -7.59
C ASP A 177 8.07 -30.17 -7.41
N PRO A 178 7.54 -28.97 -7.67
CA PRO A 178 6.10 -28.72 -7.55
C PRO A 178 5.26 -29.65 -8.43
N ARG A 179 5.78 -30.18 -9.53
CA ARG A 179 5.08 -31.17 -10.38
C ARG A 179 4.75 -32.49 -9.66
N GLN A 180 5.26 -32.68 -8.45
CA GLN A 180 4.85 -33.79 -7.56
C GLN A 180 3.44 -33.55 -6.95
N LEU A 181 2.92 -32.33 -7.11
CA LEU A 181 1.59 -31.93 -6.62
C LEU A 181 0.63 -31.89 -7.80
N ASP A 182 -0.38 -32.76 -7.82
CA ASP A 182 -1.40 -32.76 -8.89
C ASP A 182 -2.38 -31.57 -8.76
N THR A 183 -2.82 -31.33 -7.55
CA THR A 183 -3.81 -30.31 -7.21
C THR A 183 -3.48 -29.72 -5.85
N VAL A 184 -3.50 -28.41 -5.75
CA VAL A 184 -3.19 -27.70 -4.50
C VAL A 184 -4.26 -26.69 -4.11
N SER A 185 -4.44 -26.51 -2.81
CA SER A 185 -5.07 -25.33 -2.24
C SER A 185 -3.97 -24.34 -1.86
N ILE A 186 -4.23 -23.04 -2.00
CA ILE A 186 -3.30 -22.01 -1.58
C ILE A 186 -3.91 -21.09 -0.54
N CYS A 187 -3.10 -20.66 0.41
CA CYS A 187 -3.40 -19.64 1.41
C CYS A 187 -2.59 -18.40 1.06
N THR A 188 -3.22 -17.26 0.81
CA THR A 188 -2.54 -16.11 0.26
C THR A 188 -3.19 -14.79 0.67
N PHE A 189 -2.52 -13.69 0.43
CA PHE A 189 -3.10 -12.36 0.52
C PHE A 189 -4.19 -12.16 -0.53
N ARG A 190 -4.97 -11.10 -0.34
CA ARG A 190 -6.00 -10.66 -1.29
C ARG A 190 -5.42 -10.31 -2.65
N GLU A 191 -6.28 -10.17 -3.62
CA GLU A 191 -5.94 -9.68 -4.96
C GLU A 191 -5.13 -8.39 -4.91
N GLY A 192 -4.18 -8.21 -5.87
CA GLY A 192 -3.21 -7.11 -5.86
C GLY A 192 -1.91 -7.43 -5.12
N CYS A 193 -1.78 -8.59 -4.45
CA CYS A 193 -0.53 -9.06 -3.87
C CYS A 193 0.36 -9.71 -4.94
N SER A 194 1.59 -9.18 -5.10
CA SER A 194 2.55 -9.70 -6.08
C SER A 194 3.01 -11.13 -5.79
N TYR A 195 3.12 -11.53 -4.53
CA TYR A 195 3.51 -12.90 -4.18
C TYR A 195 2.42 -13.91 -4.50
N ARG A 196 1.13 -13.53 -4.30
CA ARG A 196 -0.02 -14.32 -4.76
C ARG A 196 0.05 -14.56 -6.25
N GLN A 197 0.22 -13.49 -7.03
CA GLN A 197 0.26 -13.60 -8.48
C GLN A 197 1.42 -14.48 -8.93
N ARG A 198 2.61 -14.28 -8.35
CA ARG A 198 3.80 -15.08 -8.62
C ARG A 198 3.60 -16.57 -8.31
N LEU A 199 2.93 -16.90 -7.18
CA LEU A 199 2.60 -18.27 -6.82
C LEU A 199 1.65 -18.90 -7.85
N ILE A 200 0.58 -18.21 -8.20
CA ILE A 200 -0.41 -18.70 -9.18
C ILE A 200 0.23 -18.91 -10.55
N ASP A 201 1.03 -17.96 -11.03
CA ASP A 201 1.68 -18.04 -12.33
C ASP A 201 2.70 -19.18 -12.36
N TRP A 202 3.47 -19.36 -11.29
CA TRP A 202 4.41 -20.46 -11.18
C TRP A 202 3.71 -21.82 -11.18
N LEU A 203 2.69 -22.03 -10.36
CA LEU A 203 1.92 -23.28 -10.30
C LEU A 203 1.29 -23.58 -11.67
N ARG A 204 0.64 -22.59 -12.29
CA ARG A 204 0.06 -22.71 -13.62
C ARG A 204 1.11 -23.08 -14.68
N GLY A 205 2.27 -22.43 -14.65
CA GLY A 205 3.38 -22.68 -15.57
C GLY A 205 3.99 -24.08 -15.42
N THR A 206 3.82 -24.75 -14.28
CA THR A 206 4.21 -26.14 -14.03
C THR A 206 3.11 -27.16 -14.25
N GLY A 207 1.92 -26.73 -14.70
CA GLY A 207 0.78 -27.61 -14.97
C GLY A 207 -0.04 -27.99 -13.73
N ILE A 208 0.23 -27.38 -12.57
CA ILE A 208 -0.49 -27.68 -11.32
C ILE A 208 -1.82 -26.95 -11.30
N THR A 209 -2.87 -27.64 -10.94
CA THR A 209 -4.20 -27.04 -10.77
C THR A 209 -4.38 -26.47 -9.36
N VAL A 210 -4.66 -25.18 -9.28
CA VAL A 210 -5.08 -24.55 -8.02
C VAL A 210 -6.56 -24.80 -7.83
N SER A 211 -6.92 -25.68 -6.89
CA SER A 211 -8.30 -26.08 -6.62
C SER A 211 -9.05 -25.07 -5.75
N ARG A 212 -8.33 -24.38 -4.85
CA ARG A 212 -8.92 -23.41 -3.94
C ARG A 212 -7.92 -22.32 -3.61
N ILE A 213 -8.41 -21.08 -3.57
CA ILE A 213 -7.67 -19.91 -3.11
C ILE A 213 -8.34 -19.42 -1.82
N ASN A 214 -7.62 -19.52 -0.70
CA ASN A 214 -8.03 -18.99 0.60
C ASN A 214 -7.35 -17.65 0.79
N GLU A 215 -8.13 -16.57 0.94
CA GLU A 215 -7.63 -15.19 1.00
C GLU A 215 -7.67 -14.64 2.42
N PHE A 216 -6.59 -14.00 2.83
CA PHE A 216 -6.42 -13.43 4.17
C PHE A 216 -5.91 -11.99 4.10
N GLY A 217 -6.20 -11.21 5.16
CA GLY A 217 -5.71 -9.84 5.30
C GLY A 217 -4.41 -9.73 6.08
N ALA A 218 -3.98 -10.79 6.78
CA ALA A 218 -2.80 -10.79 7.65
C ALA A 218 -1.93 -12.02 7.38
N PHE A 219 -0.59 -11.83 7.38
CA PHE A 219 0.33 -12.94 7.10
C PHE A 219 0.31 -14.02 8.19
N GLU A 220 0.09 -13.66 9.46
CA GLU A 220 -0.07 -14.61 10.56
C GLU A 220 -1.26 -15.56 10.34
N ALA A 221 -2.38 -15.05 9.80
CA ALA A 221 -3.51 -15.89 9.45
C ALA A 221 -3.17 -16.86 8.32
N ILE A 222 -2.39 -16.41 7.32
CA ILE A 222 -1.88 -17.27 6.25
C ILE A 222 -1.03 -18.39 6.85
N ILE A 223 -0.05 -18.06 7.70
CA ILE A 223 0.84 -19.03 8.33
C ILE A 223 0.06 -20.01 9.20
N GLY A 224 -0.88 -19.53 10.02
CA GLY A 224 -1.73 -20.39 10.85
C GLY A 224 -2.53 -21.40 10.04
N CYS A 225 -3.13 -20.96 8.92
CA CYS A 225 -3.88 -21.84 8.02
C CYS A 225 -2.97 -22.83 7.26
N VAL A 226 -1.78 -22.39 6.85
CA VAL A 226 -0.77 -23.27 6.25
C VAL A 226 -0.32 -24.34 7.26
N ALA A 227 -0.03 -23.96 8.50
CA ALA A 227 0.33 -24.88 9.58
C ALA A 227 -0.77 -25.90 9.89
N ALA A 228 -2.04 -25.49 9.73
CA ALA A 228 -3.21 -26.37 9.86
C ALA A 228 -3.45 -27.28 8.64
N GLY A 229 -2.58 -27.28 7.64
CA GLY A 229 -2.71 -28.13 6.45
C GLY A 229 -3.74 -27.65 5.41
N MET A 230 -4.19 -26.38 5.47
CA MET A 230 -5.20 -25.85 4.54
C MET A 230 -4.66 -25.59 3.13
N GLY A 231 -3.34 -25.66 2.93
CA GLY A 231 -2.70 -25.46 1.62
C GLY A 231 -1.31 -24.87 1.70
N PHE A 232 -0.83 -24.41 0.57
CA PHE A 232 0.51 -23.84 0.40
C PHE A 232 0.46 -22.32 0.35
N SER A 233 1.59 -21.68 0.66
CA SER A 233 1.79 -20.25 0.44
C SER A 233 3.18 -19.96 -0.11
N LEU A 234 3.36 -18.81 -0.76
CA LEU A 234 4.67 -18.29 -1.18
C LEU A 234 4.95 -17.03 -0.37
N LEU A 235 5.95 -17.09 0.50
CA LEU A 235 6.25 -16.01 1.46
C LEU A 235 7.74 -15.73 1.51
N PRO A 236 8.15 -14.49 1.87
CA PRO A 236 9.55 -14.18 2.12
C PRO A 236 10.08 -14.99 3.32
N ARG A 237 11.25 -15.58 3.17
CA ARG A 237 11.92 -16.32 4.26
C ARG A 237 12.10 -15.45 5.52
N SER A 238 12.34 -14.16 5.32
CA SER A 238 12.57 -13.18 6.39
C SER A 238 11.42 -13.02 7.41
N VAL A 239 10.21 -13.43 7.09
CA VAL A 239 9.06 -13.43 8.04
C VAL A 239 8.78 -14.81 8.64
N LEU A 240 9.51 -15.84 8.26
CA LEU A 240 9.22 -17.24 8.62
C LEU A 240 10.12 -17.81 9.70
N ASP A 241 11.22 -17.13 10.06
CA ASP A 241 12.27 -17.70 10.91
C ASP A 241 11.73 -18.26 12.24
N SER A 242 10.85 -17.52 12.93
CA SER A 242 10.25 -17.98 14.20
C SER A 242 9.39 -19.23 14.02
N HIS A 243 8.63 -19.32 12.94
CA HIS A 243 7.75 -20.46 12.63
C HIS A 243 8.54 -21.69 12.16
N LEU A 244 9.62 -21.47 11.42
CA LEU A 244 10.53 -22.53 11.00
C LEU A 244 11.28 -23.12 12.20
N VAL A 245 11.77 -22.26 13.11
CA VAL A 245 12.43 -22.70 14.36
C VAL A 245 11.45 -23.44 15.27
N ALA A 246 10.21 -22.97 15.37
CA ALA A 246 9.15 -23.63 16.14
C ALA A 246 8.65 -24.93 15.49
N GLY A 247 9.04 -25.22 14.24
CA GLY A 247 8.63 -26.43 13.53
C GLY A 247 7.13 -26.49 13.21
N THR A 248 6.45 -25.35 13.13
CA THR A 248 5.01 -25.27 12.83
C THR A 248 4.71 -25.35 11.34
N ILE A 249 5.66 -24.97 10.51
CA ILE A 249 5.61 -25.00 9.05
C ILE A 249 6.90 -25.58 8.47
N ARG A 250 6.84 -25.98 7.21
CA ARG A 250 7.99 -26.42 6.41
C ARG A 250 8.17 -25.51 5.20
N ALA A 251 9.42 -25.08 4.99
CA ALA A 251 9.81 -24.38 3.78
C ALA A 251 10.35 -25.35 2.73
N HIS A 252 9.96 -25.12 1.49
CA HIS A 252 10.42 -25.90 0.34
C HIS A 252 11.18 -24.96 -0.61
N PRO A 253 12.24 -25.48 -1.27
CA PRO A 253 12.98 -24.69 -2.26
C PRO A 253 12.07 -24.29 -3.43
N THR A 254 12.31 -23.11 -3.94
CA THR A 254 11.66 -22.62 -5.16
C THR A 254 12.70 -22.34 -6.26
N PRO A 255 12.34 -22.47 -7.55
CA PRO A 255 13.27 -22.14 -8.63
C PRO A 255 13.77 -20.70 -8.50
N PRO A 256 15.02 -20.38 -8.89
CA PRO A 256 15.60 -19.03 -8.77
C PRO A 256 14.74 -17.92 -9.35
N ALA A 257 14.02 -18.20 -10.45
CA ALA A 257 13.10 -17.24 -11.09
C ALA A 257 11.88 -16.89 -10.21
N VAL A 258 11.50 -17.77 -9.28
CA VAL A 258 10.41 -17.57 -8.33
C VAL A 258 10.94 -17.10 -6.98
N ALA A 259 12.05 -17.71 -6.53
CA ALA A 259 12.66 -17.46 -5.22
C ALA A 259 13.12 -16.01 -5.06
N ARG A 260 13.78 -15.45 -6.07
CA ARG A 260 14.37 -14.13 -5.95
C ARG A 260 13.40 -13.04 -6.39
N THR A 261 13.14 -12.10 -5.50
CA THR A 261 12.35 -10.91 -5.79
C THR A 261 12.96 -9.68 -5.13
N GLU A 262 12.77 -8.53 -5.75
CA GLU A 262 13.21 -7.27 -5.19
C GLU A 262 12.03 -6.60 -4.47
N THR A 263 12.29 -6.08 -3.29
CA THR A 263 11.44 -5.06 -2.69
C THR A 263 11.99 -3.71 -3.13
N LEU A 264 11.14 -2.94 -3.78
CA LEU A 264 11.45 -1.63 -4.31
C LEU A 264 10.90 -0.55 -3.39
N LEU A 265 11.70 0.48 -3.14
CA LEU A 265 11.21 1.75 -2.65
C LEU A 265 10.72 2.54 -3.85
N VAL A 266 9.48 2.99 -3.82
CA VAL A 266 8.86 3.78 -4.89
C VAL A 266 8.33 5.10 -4.36
N TRP A 267 8.44 6.15 -5.16
CA TRP A 267 7.88 7.48 -4.91
C TRP A 267 7.58 8.16 -6.24
N ARG A 268 6.83 9.27 -6.22
CA ARG A 268 6.59 10.02 -7.46
C ARG A 268 7.87 10.67 -7.95
N HIS A 269 8.09 10.57 -9.27
CA HIS A 269 9.13 11.30 -9.95
C HIS A 269 8.67 12.74 -10.19
N ASP A 270 8.56 13.53 -9.13
CA ASP A 270 8.31 14.95 -9.18
C ASP A 270 9.57 15.74 -8.81
N ARG A 271 9.55 17.03 -9.15
CA ARG A 271 10.67 17.93 -8.85
C ARG A 271 10.62 18.47 -7.41
N SER A 272 9.60 18.14 -6.64
CA SER A 272 9.46 18.64 -5.28
C SER A 272 10.46 17.97 -4.34
N ARG A 273 11.24 18.79 -3.66
CA ARG A 273 12.08 18.32 -2.55
C ARG A 273 11.19 17.89 -1.40
N HIS A 274 11.44 16.70 -0.87
CA HIS A 274 10.76 16.21 0.32
C HIS A 274 11.81 15.75 1.35
N PRO A 275 12.31 16.67 2.21
CA PRO A 275 13.44 16.37 3.08
C PRO A 275 13.26 15.13 3.96
N ALA A 276 12.05 14.88 4.49
CA ALA A 276 11.78 13.69 5.30
C ALA A 276 11.83 12.40 4.47
N ARG A 277 11.31 12.40 3.22
CA ARG A 277 11.41 11.27 2.27
C ARG A 277 12.87 11.00 1.92
N ASP A 278 13.61 12.04 1.59
CA ASP A 278 15.01 11.93 1.18
C ASP A 278 15.86 11.42 2.35
N ALA A 279 15.60 11.88 3.58
CA ALA A 279 16.23 11.39 4.79
C ALA A 279 15.88 9.92 5.09
N PHE A 280 14.62 9.53 4.89
CA PHE A 280 14.21 8.14 5.05
C PHE A 280 14.87 7.23 4.01
N THR A 281 14.93 7.67 2.76
CA THR A 281 15.59 6.94 1.67
C THR A 281 17.09 6.77 1.94
N ALA A 282 17.75 7.80 2.45
CA ALA A 282 19.16 7.73 2.83
C ALA A 282 19.40 6.73 3.97
N LEU A 283 18.58 6.78 5.02
CA LEU A 283 18.68 5.86 6.16
C LEU A 283 18.36 4.42 5.75
N LEU A 284 17.40 4.21 4.87
CA LEU A 284 17.06 2.87 4.37
C LEU A 284 18.25 2.27 3.62
N ARG A 285 18.92 3.03 2.76
CA ARG A 285 20.13 2.58 2.06
C ARG A 285 21.26 2.26 3.03
N GLU A 286 21.48 3.10 4.05
CA GLU A 286 22.50 2.87 5.10
C GLU A 286 22.27 1.55 5.84
N LYS A 287 21.00 1.22 6.15
CA LYS A 287 20.65 0.08 7.02
C LYS A 287 20.41 -1.24 6.30
N LEU A 288 20.10 -1.23 5.02
CA LEU A 288 19.79 -2.45 4.27
C LEU A 288 20.90 -2.85 3.27
N HIS A 289 21.89 -1.97 3.03
CA HIS A 289 23.02 -2.25 2.15
C HIS A 289 24.39 -2.18 2.86
N GLY A 290 24.42 -1.80 4.13
CA GLY A 290 25.58 -1.89 5.03
C GLY A 290 25.44 -3.06 5.98
#